data_36de1f5239c61cfe4a9799737b2bfea3
#
_entry.id   36de1f5239c61cfe4a9799737b2bfea3
#
_cell.length_a   1.000
_cell.length_b   1.000
_cell.length_c   1.000
_cell.angle_alpha   90.00
_cell.angle_beta   90.00
_cell.angle_gamma   90.00
#
_symmetry.space_group_name_H-M   'P 1'
#
loop_
_entity.id
_entity.type
_entity.pdbx_description
1 polymer ?
#
loop_
_entity_poly.entity_id
_entity_poly.type
_entity_poly.pdbx_seq_one_letter_code
_entity_poly.pdbx_strand_id
1 'polypeptide(L)'
;MKKFLAMVISLTLINSYVSAEGFNYDYIVANAGTTSSTAIDRNLGIGLSKSIHSNVALRANVNHRQGKWVANGSIREQTGIRLELESIYHRDIGANTDILVTLGYSYEDTKTTNISSYKLEAHAASLGIRQSLTDTIEGEIQYALMNSESNSSIQQVYTNLMFKISSNMSIGAKYMRNITGADFNQTGIIIRREF
;
A
#
# COMPACT_ATOMS: atom_id res chain seq x y z
N MET A 1 -17.48 5.12 8.88
CA MET A 1 -16.43 4.57 9.74
C MET A 1 -16.83 3.31 10.49
N LYS A 2 -17.93 3.25 11.31
CA LYS A 2 -18.31 2.06 12.08
C LYS A 2 -18.52 0.79 11.23
N LYS A 3 -19.12 0.90 10.04
CA LYS A 3 -19.34 -0.25 9.12
C LYS A 3 -18.04 -0.78 8.50
N PHE A 4 -17.07 0.10 8.26
CA PHE A 4 -15.75 -0.26 7.71
C PHE A 4 -14.90 -1.00 8.75
N LEU A 5 -14.90 -0.51 10.00
CA LEU A 5 -14.20 -1.18 11.10
C LEU A 5 -14.75 -2.59 11.36
N ALA A 6 -16.07 -2.76 11.26
CA ALA A 6 -16.71 -4.08 11.38
C ALA A 6 -16.29 -5.03 10.24
N MET A 7 -16.13 -4.54 9.01
CA MET A 7 -15.66 -5.33 7.87
C MET A 7 -14.20 -5.77 8.03
N VAL A 8 -13.32 -4.90 8.51
CA VAL A 8 -11.91 -5.24 8.78
C VAL A 8 -11.82 -6.29 9.92
N ILE A 9 -12.60 -6.13 10.98
CA ILE A 9 -12.63 -7.09 12.09
C ILE A 9 -13.22 -8.45 11.64
N SER A 10 -14.23 -8.47 10.76
CA SER A 10 -14.80 -9.71 10.23
C SER A 10 -13.82 -10.50 9.38
N LEU A 11 -12.90 -9.85 8.65
CA LEU A 11 -11.86 -10.50 7.86
C LEU A 11 -10.82 -11.23 8.73
N THR A 12 -10.63 -10.81 9.99
CA THR A 12 -9.68 -11.45 10.92
C THR A 12 -10.20 -12.79 11.48
N LEU A 13 -11.51 -13.04 11.39
CA LEU A 13 -12.16 -14.25 11.95
C LEU A 13 -12.29 -15.39 10.93
N ILE A 14 -11.91 -15.19 9.68
CA ILE A 14 -11.93 -16.24 8.66
C ILE A 14 -10.73 -17.15 8.89
N ASN A 15 -11.01 -18.41 9.25
CA ASN A 15 -10.01 -19.43 9.54
C ASN A 15 -8.96 -19.59 8.44
N SER A 16 -7.70 -19.68 8.87
CA SER A 16 -6.54 -19.93 8.04
C SER A 16 -6.68 -21.23 7.26
N TYR A 17 -6.82 -21.12 5.94
CA TYR A 17 -6.53 -22.21 5.04
C TYR A 17 -5.01 -22.25 4.78
N VAL A 18 -4.45 -23.46 4.85
CA VAL A 18 -3.03 -23.75 4.66
C VAL A 18 -2.55 -23.10 3.37
N SER A 19 -1.56 -22.22 3.46
CA SER A 19 -0.84 -21.75 2.29
C SER A 19 -0.04 -22.92 1.72
N ALA A 20 -0.19 -23.19 0.42
CA ALA A 20 0.76 -23.97 -0.34
C ALA A 20 2.17 -23.38 -0.22
N GLU A 21 3.20 -24.17 -0.45
CA GLU A 21 4.59 -23.71 -0.49
C GLU A 21 4.72 -22.48 -1.38
N GLY A 22 4.83 -21.28 -0.78
CA GLY A 22 4.82 -19.99 -1.46
C GLY A 22 4.89 -18.83 -0.48
N PHE A 23 4.69 -17.62 -0.99
CA PHE A 23 4.66 -16.43 -0.16
C PHE A 23 3.41 -16.41 0.73
N ASN A 24 3.60 -16.02 2.00
CA ASN A 24 2.49 -15.81 2.91
C ASN A 24 1.82 -14.46 2.63
N TYR A 25 0.50 -14.47 2.43
CA TYR A 25 -0.33 -13.29 2.25
C TYR A 25 -1.19 -12.97 3.48
N ASP A 26 -1.02 -13.73 4.56
CA ASP A 26 -1.65 -13.50 5.86
C ASP A 26 -0.71 -12.70 6.75
N TYR A 27 -0.87 -11.36 6.78
CA TYR A 27 0.03 -10.50 7.53
C TYR A 27 -0.60 -9.18 7.95
N ILE A 28 -0.03 -8.58 8.98
CA ILE A 28 -0.21 -7.18 9.34
C ILE A 28 1.04 -6.41 8.89
N VAL A 29 0.84 -5.22 8.37
CA VAL A 29 1.91 -4.32 7.95
C VAL A 29 1.76 -2.96 8.62
N ALA A 30 2.86 -2.41 9.11
CA ALA A 30 2.98 -1.01 9.46
C ALA A 30 3.99 -0.33 8.53
N ASN A 31 3.72 0.91 8.16
CA ASN A 31 4.62 1.66 7.29
C ASN A 31 4.75 3.12 7.74
N ALA A 32 5.92 3.68 7.50
CA ALA A 32 6.21 5.10 7.66
C ALA A 32 7.01 5.57 6.45
N GLY A 33 6.72 6.77 5.95
CA GLY A 33 7.42 7.27 4.77
C GLY A 33 7.33 8.77 4.60
N THR A 34 8.10 9.27 3.63
CA THR A 34 8.14 10.66 3.20
C THR A 34 7.96 10.74 1.69
N THR A 35 7.50 11.87 1.19
CA THR A 35 7.37 12.13 -0.23
C THR A 35 8.32 13.24 -0.67
N SER A 36 8.69 13.24 -1.96
CA SER A 36 9.55 14.25 -2.57
C SER A 36 8.79 15.48 -3.08
N SER A 37 7.52 15.63 -2.74
CA SER A 37 6.79 16.84 -3.13
C SER A 37 7.39 18.09 -2.46
N THR A 38 7.12 19.27 -3.00
CA THR A 38 7.56 20.56 -2.41
C THR A 38 7.01 20.79 -1.00
N ALA A 39 6.06 19.98 -0.57
CA ALA A 39 5.57 19.87 0.79
C ALA A 39 6.26 18.70 1.50
N ILE A 40 6.70 18.88 2.75
CA ILE A 40 7.14 17.76 3.58
C ILE A 40 5.92 16.92 3.88
N ASP A 41 5.78 15.81 3.18
CA ASP A 41 4.67 14.89 3.36
C ASP A 41 5.16 13.67 4.14
N ARG A 42 4.51 13.42 5.26
CA ARG A 42 4.75 12.25 6.10
C ARG A 42 3.56 11.32 5.97
N ASN A 43 3.83 10.06 5.84
CA ASN A 43 2.84 9.00 5.78
C ASN A 43 3.10 7.97 6.86
N LEU A 44 2.07 7.69 7.66
CA LEU A 44 2.05 6.60 8.62
C LEU A 44 0.86 5.71 8.29
N GLY A 45 1.07 4.42 8.17
CA GLY A 45 0.01 3.49 7.79
C GLY A 45 0.07 2.17 8.53
N ILE A 46 -1.08 1.54 8.61
CA ILE A 46 -1.26 0.17 9.05
C ILE A 46 -2.15 -0.55 8.06
N GLY A 47 -1.87 -1.81 7.80
CA GLY A 47 -2.66 -2.64 6.90
C GLY A 47 -2.76 -4.06 7.39
N LEU A 48 -3.75 -4.76 6.86
CA LEU A 48 -4.00 -6.18 7.05
C LEU A 48 -4.17 -6.81 5.69
N SER A 49 -3.53 -7.95 5.47
CA SER A 49 -3.75 -8.82 4.34
C SER A 49 -4.19 -10.18 4.81
N LYS A 50 -5.16 -10.78 4.12
CA LYS A 50 -5.70 -12.10 4.44
C LYS A 50 -5.96 -12.88 3.17
N SER A 51 -5.42 -14.08 3.08
CA SER A 51 -5.76 -15.06 2.06
C SER A 51 -7.20 -15.52 2.24
N ILE A 52 -7.99 -15.43 1.18
CA ILE A 52 -9.37 -15.93 1.12
C ILE A 52 -9.49 -17.16 0.22
N HIS A 53 -8.46 -17.41 -0.59
CA HIS A 53 -8.31 -18.57 -1.45
C HIS A 53 -6.82 -18.81 -1.67
N SER A 54 -6.43 -20.00 -2.17
CA SER A 54 -5.02 -20.35 -2.44
C SER A 54 -4.26 -19.33 -3.32
N ASN A 55 -4.98 -18.60 -4.17
CA ASN A 55 -4.41 -17.63 -5.10
C ASN A 55 -5.00 -16.22 -4.96
N VAL A 56 -5.81 -15.96 -3.93
CA VAL A 56 -6.47 -14.67 -3.75
C VAL A 56 -6.34 -14.21 -2.31
N ALA A 57 -5.84 -13.01 -2.12
CA ALA A 57 -5.84 -12.32 -0.85
C ALA A 57 -6.60 -10.99 -0.93
N LEU A 58 -7.15 -10.56 0.20
CA LEU A 58 -7.71 -9.22 0.37
C LEU A 58 -6.79 -8.43 1.29
N ARG A 59 -6.52 -7.17 0.92
CA ARG A 59 -5.72 -6.25 1.71
C ARG A 59 -6.50 -4.97 1.99
N ALA A 60 -6.43 -4.50 3.23
CA ALA A 60 -6.98 -3.24 3.64
C ALA A 60 -5.88 -2.41 4.32
N ASN A 61 -5.73 -1.15 3.93
CA ASN A 61 -4.77 -0.22 4.51
C ASN A 61 -5.46 1.07 4.97
N VAL A 62 -4.95 1.64 6.06
CA VAL A 62 -5.28 2.98 6.54
C VAL A 62 -3.99 3.77 6.64
N ASN A 63 -3.93 4.89 5.96
CA ASN A 63 -2.76 5.76 5.94
C ASN A 63 -3.15 7.15 6.45
N HIS A 64 -2.40 7.67 7.41
CA HIS A 64 -2.46 9.05 7.86
C HIS A 64 -1.35 9.84 7.16
N ARG A 65 -1.72 10.92 6.49
CA ARG A 65 -0.80 11.77 5.71
C ARG A 65 -0.76 13.18 6.31
N GLN A 66 0.44 13.74 6.40
CA GLN A 66 0.65 15.12 6.84
C GLN A 66 1.64 15.80 5.90
N GLY A 67 1.30 16.99 5.45
CA GLY A 67 2.16 17.80 4.58
C GLY A 67 2.14 19.27 4.97
N LYS A 68 3.23 19.97 4.63
CA LYS A 68 3.34 21.42 4.77
C LYS A 68 3.99 21.99 3.52
N TRP A 69 3.41 23.05 2.99
CA TRP A 69 4.01 23.77 1.86
C TRP A 69 3.80 25.27 2.01
N VAL A 70 4.57 26.05 1.28
CA VAL A 70 4.44 27.51 1.23
C VAL A 70 3.70 27.91 -0.04
N ALA A 71 2.61 28.63 0.10
CA ALA A 71 1.87 29.22 -1.01
C ALA A 71 1.59 30.69 -0.73
N ASN A 72 1.98 31.57 -1.65
CA ASN A 72 1.82 33.02 -1.55
C ASN A 72 2.37 33.60 -0.22
N GLY A 73 3.55 33.10 0.20
CA GLY A 73 4.20 33.54 1.45
C GLY A 73 3.56 33.03 2.75
N SER A 74 2.53 32.19 2.66
CA SER A 74 1.84 31.61 3.82
C SER A 74 2.12 30.09 3.90
N ILE A 75 2.36 29.60 5.12
CA ILE A 75 2.47 28.17 5.38
C ILE A 75 1.08 27.54 5.30
N ARG A 76 0.94 26.52 4.49
CA ARG A 76 -0.25 25.67 4.38
C ARG A 76 0.05 24.32 5.00
N GLU A 77 -0.84 23.82 5.82
CA GLU A 77 -0.76 22.50 6.40
C GLU A 77 -1.89 21.62 5.85
N GLN A 78 -1.57 20.41 5.53
CA GLN A 78 -2.51 19.42 5.04
C GLN A 78 -2.46 18.19 5.93
N THR A 79 -3.62 17.67 6.27
CA THR A 79 -3.76 16.36 6.92
C THR A 79 -4.82 15.56 6.20
N GLY A 80 -4.58 14.27 6.02
CA GLY A 80 -5.52 13.39 5.34
C GLY A 80 -5.50 11.97 5.90
N ILE A 81 -6.63 11.29 5.74
CA ILE A 81 -6.74 9.85 5.98
C ILE A 81 -7.09 9.20 4.65
N ARG A 82 -6.26 8.26 4.24
CA ARG A 82 -6.48 7.44 3.05
C ARG A 82 -6.79 6.01 3.45
N LEU A 83 -7.88 5.50 2.92
CA LEU A 83 -8.32 4.11 3.04
C LEU A 83 -8.08 3.42 1.71
N GLU A 84 -7.52 2.23 1.74
CA GLU A 84 -7.26 1.43 0.54
C GLU A 84 -7.80 0.03 0.76
N LEU A 85 -8.49 -0.49 -0.25
CA LEU A 85 -8.97 -1.88 -0.31
C LEU A 85 -8.47 -2.49 -1.60
N GLU A 86 -7.89 -3.68 -1.51
CA GLU A 86 -7.27 -4.33 -2.64
C GLU A 86 -7.60 -5.82 -2.64
N SER A 87 -7.85 -6.35 -3.83
CA SER A 87 -7.88 -7.78 -4.12
C SER A 87 -6.59 -8.12 -4.85
N ILE A 88 -5.83 -9.08 -4.35
CA ILE A 88 -4.55 -9.53 -4.87
C ILE A 88 -4.75 -10.95 -5.40
N TYR A 89 -4.70 -11.12 -6.70
CA TYR A 89 -4.49 -12.44 -7.30
C TYR A 89 -3.00 -12.70 -7.39
N HIS A 90 -2.56 -13.84 -6.90
CA HIS A 90 -1.16 -14.25 -6.97
C HIS A 90 -1.06 -15.68 -7.49
N ARG A 91 0.01 -15.94 -8.20
CA ARG A 91 0.30 -17.28 -8.74
C ARG A 91 1.80 -17.52 -8.74
N ASP A 92 2.19 -18.61 -8.16
CA ASP A 92 3.54 -19.13 -8.24
C ASP A 92 3.88 -19.52 -9.70
N ILE A 93 5.00 -19.00 -10.19
CA ILE A 93 5.56 -19.31 -11.51
C ILE A 93 6.93 -19.99 -11.42
N GLY A 94 7.38 -20.33 -10.23
CA GLY A 94 8.64 -20.99 -9.92
C GLY A 94 8.90 -21.01 -8.42
N ALA A 95 9.84 -21.81 -7.97
CA ALA A 95 10.07 -22.11 -6.55
C ALA A 95 10.16 -20.88 -5.62
N ASN A 96 10.45 -19.69 -6.16
CA ASN A 96 10.71 -18.49 -5.38
C ASN A 96 10.08 -17.23 -5.98
N THR A 97 9.07 -17.35 -6.85
CA THR A 97 8.56 -16.19 -7.60
C THR A 97 7.06 -16.27 -7.80
N ASP A 98 6.33 -15.23 -7.35
CA ASP A 98 4.91 -15.02 -7.64
C ASP A 98 4.71 -13.89 -8.65
N ILE A 99 3.79 -14.10 -9.57
CA ILE A 99 3.14 -13.02 -10.32
C ILE A 99 1.98 -12.48 -9.48
N LEU A 100 1.84 -11.17 -9.46
CA LEU A 100 0.81 -10.43 -8.74
C LEU A 100 -0.07 -9.66 -9.73
N VAL A 101 -1.38 -9.77 -9.57
CA VAL A 101 -2.35 -8.88 -10.19
C VAL A 101 -3.19 -8.28 -9.07
N THR A 102 -3.18 -6.95 -8.95
CA THR A 102 -3.93 -6.27 -7.88
C THR A 102 -4.99 -5.36 -8.49
N LEU A 103 -6.20 -5.43 -7.94
CA LEU A 103 -7.26 -4.47 -8.19
C LEU A 103 -7.56 -3.75 -6.89
N GLY A 104 -7.56 -2.43 -6.92
CA GLY A 104 -7.68 -1.60 -5.73
C GLY A 104 -8.67 -0.46 -5.87
N TYR A 105 -9.21 -0.05 -4.74
CA TYR A 105 -9.99 1.16 -4.55
C TYR A 105 -9.38 1.94 -3.38
N SER A 106 -9.25 3.25 -3.54
CA SER A 106 -8.81 4.12 -2.46
C SER A 106 -9.75 5.31 -2.30
N TYR A 107 -9.93 5.71 -1.05
CA TYR A 107 -10.66 6.90 -0.65
C TYR A 107 -9.77 7.74 0.26
N GLU A 108 -9.61 9.01 -0.05
CA GLU A 108 -8.83 9.96 0.75
C GLU A 108 -9.70 11.16 1.14
N ASP A 109 -9.76 11.46 2.44
CA ASP A 109 -10.36 12.68 2.98
C ASP A 109 -9.25 13.59 3.50
N THR A 110 -9.09 14.75 2.87
CA THR A 110 -7.99 15.67 3.11
C THR A 110 -8.50 17.03 3.56
N LYS A 111 -7.92 17.54 4.64
CA LYS A 111 -8.16 18.88 5.18
C LYS A 111 -6.93 19.75 4.98
N THR A 112 -7.13 20.97 4.50
CA THR A 112 -6.06 21.95 4.28
C THR A 112 -6.38 23.23 5.05
N THR A 113 -5.39 23.78 5.73
CA THR A 113 -5.55 25.07 6.45
C THR A 113 -5.97 26.18 5.49
N ASN A 114 -7.07 26.88 5.82
CA ASN A 114 -7.62 27.98 5.05
C ASN A 114 -8.05 27.64 3.61
N ILE A 115 -8.31 26.38 3.32
CA ILE A 115 -8.86 25.89 2.04
C ILE A 115 -9.92 24.84 2.36
N SER A 116 -10.90 24.69 1.46
CA SER A 116 -11.91 23.65 1.61
C SER A 116 -11.28 22.26 1.64
N SER A 117 -11.80 21.38 2.47
CA SER A 117 -11.48 19.95 2.44
C SER A 117 -11.88 19.38 1.09
N TYR A 118 -11.10 18.42 0.60
CA TYR A 118 -11.45 17.66 -0.60
C TYR A 118 -11.43 16.16 -0.33
N LYS A 119 -12.22 15.46 -1.08
CA LYS A 119 -12.28 14.00 -1.10
C LYS A 119 -11.77 13.52 -2.44
N LEU A 120 -11.01 12.46 -2.43
CA LEU A 120 -10.48 11.85 -3.63
C LEU A 120 -10.79 10.35 -3.61
N GLU A 121 -11.41 9.88 -4.67
CA GLU A 121 -11.61 8.47 -4.94
C GLU A 121 -10.76 8.06 -6.14
N ALA A 122 -10.17 6.87 -6.07
CA ALA A 122 -9.39 6.34 -7.15
C ALA A 122 -9.50 4.80 -7.23
N HIS A 123 -9.47 4.30 -8.45
CA HIS A 123 -9.35 2.89 -8.76
C HIS A 123 -7.95 2.61 -9.28
N ALA A 124 -7.37 1.49 -8.90
CA ALA A 124 -6.06 1.07 -9.34
C ALA A 124 -6.08 -0.37 -9.85
N ALA A 125 -5.28 -0.62 -10.87
CA ALA A 125 -4.92 -1.97 -11.29
C ALA A 125 -3.41 -2.07 -11.38
N SER A 126 -2.82 -3.16 -10.89
CA SER A 126 -1.38 -3.36 -10.98
C SER A 126 -1.02 -4.77 -11.42
N LEU A 127 0.15 -4.87 -12.04
CA LEU A 127 0.83 -6.12 -12.38
C LEU A 127 2.22 -6.09 -11.76
N GLY A 128 2.65 -7.17 -11.14
CA GLY A 128 3.93 -7.22 -10.48
C GLY A 128 4.49 -8.61 -10.31
N ILE A 129 5.67 -8.62 -9.70
CA ILE A 129 6.40 -9.82 -9.33
C ILE A 129 6.87 -9.66 -7.89
N ARG A 130 6.74 -10.74 -7.11
CA ARG A 130 7.33 -10.90 -5.79
C ARG A 130 8.28 -12.09 -5.83
N GLN A 131 9.51 -11.91 -5.36
CA GLN A 131 10.56 -12.91 -5.46
C GLN A 131 11.36 -13.01 -4.16
N SER A 132 11.60 -14.24 -3.69
CA SER A 132 12.61 -14.51 -2.69
C SER A 132 13.99 -14.51 -3.35
N LEU A 133 14.77 -13.47 -3.08
CA LEU A 133 16.12 -13.29 -3.61
C LEU A 133 17.11 -14.20 -2.86
N THR A 134 16.86 -14.40 -1.56
CA THR A 134 17.54 -15.35 -0.67
C THR A 134 16.53 -15.86 0.36
N ASP A 135 16.91 -16.78 1.24
CA ASP A 135 16.05 -17.27 2.33
C ASP A 135 15.59 -16.15 3.28
N THR A 136 16.32 -15.03 3.31
CA THR A 136 16.06 -13.90 4.22
C THR A 136 15.71 -12.62 3.52
N ILE A 137 15.83 -12.52 2.20
CA ILE A 137 15.59 -11.31 1.42
C ILE A 137 14.49 -11.57 0.39
N GLU A 138 13.48 -10.71 0.38
CA GLU A 138 12.37 -10.70 -0.55
C GLU A 138 12.31 -9.36 -1.28
N GLY A 139 12.14 -9.40 -2.58
CA GLY A 139 11.89 -8.24 -3.44
C GLY A 139 10.50 -8.29 -4.05
N GLU A 140 9.90 -7.11 -4.23
CA GLU A 140 8.64 -6.96 -4.95
C GLU A 140 8.71 -5.72 -5.83
N ILE A 141 8.25 -5.85 -7.07
CA ILE A 141 8.07 -4.73 -7.99
C ILE A 141 6.69 -4.83 -8.64
N GLN A 142 5.98 -3.71 -8.69
CA GLN A 142 4.67 -3.63 -9.33
C GLN A 142 4.58 -2.37 -10.20
N TYR A 143 3.96 -2.51 -11.35
CA TYR A 143 3.53 -1.40 -12.20
C TYR A 143 2.03 -1.23 -12.03
N ALA A 144 1.57 -0.02 -11.70
CA ALA A 144 0.18 0.29 -11.45
C ALA A 144 -0.34 1.41 -12.35
N LEU A 145 -1.59 1.25 -12.75
CA LEU A 145 -2.43 2.27 -13.36
C LEU A 145 -3.45 2.72 -12.34
N MET A 146 -3.49 3.99 -12.01
CA MET A 146 -4.45 4.59 -11.10
C MET A 146 -5.28 5.63 -11.83
N ASN A 147 -6.60 5.52 -11.72
CA ASN A 147 -7.56 6.48 -12.27
C ASN A 147 -8.31 7.12 -11.12
N SER A 148 -8.28 8.44 -11.02
CA SER A 148 -9.04 9.20 -10.05
C SER A 148 -10.30 9.81 -10.69
N GLU A 149 -11.29 10.17 -9.87
CA GLU A 149 -12.51 10.84 -10.34
C GLU A 149 -12.25 12.16 -11.08
N SER A 150 -11.10 12.80 -10.84
CA SER A 150 -10.66 13.99 -11.57
C SER A 150 -10.19 13.72 -13.01
N ASN A 151 -10.43 12.51 -13.55
CA ASN A 151 -10.01 12.05 -14.89
C ASN A 151 -8.49 12.07 -15.14
N SER A 152 -7.69 12.09 -14.10
CA SER A 152 -6.24 11.95 -14.24
C SER A 152 -5.84 10.47 -14.10
N SER A 153 -5.28 9.93 -15.18
CA SER A 153 -4.64 8.61 -15.14
C SER A 153 -3.18 8.77 -14.75
N ILE A 154 -2.76 8.06 -13.72
CA ILE A 154 -1.39 8.09 -13.20
C ILE A 154 -0.80 6.70 -13.32
N GLN A 155 0.40 6.60 -13.87
CA GLN A 155 1.20 5.38 -13.90
C GLN A 155 2.22 5.44 -12.78
N GLN A 156 2.35 4.34 -12.03
CA GLN A 156 3.24 4.28 -10.87
C GLN A 156 4.05 2.98 -10.89
N VAL A 157 5.25 3.04 -10.35
CA VAL A 157 6.03 1.85 -9.98
C VAL A 157 6.18 1.81 -8.48
N TYR A 158 5.91 0.65 -7.92
CA TYR A 158 6.12 0.31 -6.52
C TYR A 158 7.25 -0.70 -6.42
N THR A 159 8.13 -0.53 -5.45
CA THR A 159 9.20 -1.46 -5.14
C THR A 159 9.29 -1.64 -3.64
N ASN A 160 9.35 -2.89 -3.19
CA ASN A 160 9.58 -3.25 -1.80
C ASN A 160 10.80 -4.17 -1.71
N LEU A 161 11.63 -3.96 -0.71
CA LEU A 161 12.73 -4.86 -0.36
C LEU A 161 12.59 -5.19 1.12
N MET A 162 12.38 -6.46 1.44
CA MET A 162 12.09 -6.94 2.79
C MET A 162 13.20 -7.88 3.27
N PHE A 163 13.55 -7.76 4.54
CA PHE A 163 14.52 -8.60 5.24
C PHE A 163 13.81 -9.33 6.37
N LYS A 164 13.82 -10.64 6.37
CA LYS A 164 13.29 -11.48 7.46
C LYS A 164 14.22 -11.36 8.67
N ILE A 165 13.66 -10.88 9.79
CA ILE A 165 14.37 -10.77 11.08
C ILE A 165 13.98 -11.90 12.05
N SER A 166 12.87 -12.59 11.77
CA SER A 166 12.47 -13.84 12.41
C SER A 166 11.61 -14.67 11.46
N SER A 167 11.14 -15.84 11.91
CA SER A 167 10.26 -16.72 11.12
C SER A 167 8.96 -16.05 10.64
N ASN A 168 8.47 -15.04 11.37
CA ASN A 168 7.20 -14.39 11.09
C ASN A 168 7.27 -12.86 11.04
N MET A 169 8.48 -12.28 11.04
CA MET A 169 8.66 -10.83 11.06
C MET A 169 9.70 -10.39 10.04
N SER A 170 9.36 -9.35 9.29
CA SER A 170 10.24 -8.74 8.31
C SER A 170 10.23 -7.23 8.46
N ILE A 171 11.37 -6.60 8.16
CA ILE A 171 11.53 -5.14 8.04
C ILE A 171 12.04 -4.84 6.63
N GLY A 172 11.63 -3.72 6.04
CA GLY A 172 12.07 -3.39 4.71
C GLY A 172 11.94 -1.93 4.35
N ALA A 173 12.37 -1.65 3.12
CA ALA A 173 12.22 -0.35 2.47
C ALA A 173 11.16 -0.45 1.37
N LYS A 174 10.39 0.62 1.20
CA LYS A 174 9.49 0.81 0.06
C LYS A 174 9.88 2.05 -0.71
N TYR A 175 9.68 1.97 -2.03
CA TYR A 175 9.81 3.09 -2.92
C TYR A 175 8.62 3.09 -3.90
N MET A 176 8.07 4.25 -4.16
CA MET A 176 7.05 4.46 -5.16
C MET A 176 7.39 5.70 -5.98
N ARG A 177 7.15 5.63 -7.28
CA ARG A 177 7.35 6.76 -8.20
C ARG A 177 6.22 6.83 -9.22
N ASN A 178 5.75 8.06 -9.48
CA ASN A 178 4.94 8.33 -10.67
C ASN A 178 5.82 8.30 -11.91
N ILE A 179 5.38 7.58 -12.95
CA ILE A 179 6.00 7.58 -14.28
C ILE A 179 5.36 8.67 -15.13
N THR A 180 4.05 8.89 -14.95
CA THR A 180 3.27 9.93 -15.64
C THR A 180 2.57 10.81 -14.63
N GLY A 181 2.20 12.01 -15.03
CA GLY A 181 1.57 13.01 -14.17
C GLY A 181 2.60 13.87 -13.42
N ALA A 182 2.22 14.37 -12.25
CA ALA A 182 3.13 15.14 -11.41
C ALA A 182 4.30 14.29 -10.92
N ASP A 183 5.51 14.88 -10.89
CA ASP A 183 6.68 14.22 -10.32
C ASP A 183 6.45 14.00 -8.81
N PHE A 184 6.32 12.75 -8.44
CA PHE A 184 6.01 12.33 -7.09
C PHE A 184 6.76 11.03 -6.79
N ASN A 185 7.57 11.08 -5.75
CA ASN A 185 8.27 9.92 -5.22
C ASN A 185 7.90 9.76 -3.74
N GLN A 186 7.78 8.53 -3.30
CA GLN A 186 7.60 8.19 -1.89
C GLN A 186 8.64 7.17 -1.49
N THR A 187 9.32 7.41 -0.38
CA THR A 187 10.22 6.45 0.28
C THR A 187 9.72 6.15 1.67
N GLY A 188 9.98 4.95 2.15
CA GLY A 188 9.52 4.59 3.49
C GLY A 188 10.10 3.29 3.99
N ILE A 189 9.78 3.02 5.25
CA ILE A 189 10.10 1.78 5.96
C ILE A 189 8.80 0.98 6.11
N ILE A 190 8.90 -0.34 6.02
CA ILE A 190 7.82 -1.29 6.21
C ILE A 190 8.23 -2.27 7.30
N ILE A 191 7.32 -2.59 8.19
CA ILE A 191 7.42 -3.72 9.12
C ILE A 191 6.23 -4.62 8.83
N ARG A 192 6.49 -5.91 8.58
CA ARG A 192 5.46 -6.91 8.30
C ARG A 192 5.57 -8.04 9.32
N ARG A 193 4.43 -8.43 9.87
CA ARG A 193 4.28 -9.61 10.72
C ARG A 193 3.30 -10.57 10.09
N GLU A 194 3.76 -11.76 9.79
CA GLU A 194 2.99 -12.88 9.25
C GLU A 194 2.34 -13.71 10.37
N PHE A 195 1.19 -14.35 10.10
CA PHE A 195 0.46 -15.20 11.06
C PHE A 195 -0.26 -16.36 10.38
#